data_b36f8108574dfe4a6c7e50edf79c9d9e
#
_entry.id   b36f8108574dfe4a6c7e50edf79c9d9e
#
_cell.length_a   1.000
_cell.length_b   1.000
_cell.length_c   1.000
_cell.angle_alpha   90.00
_cell.angle_beta   90.00
_cell.angle_gamma   90.00
#
_symmetry.space_group_name_H-M   'P 1'
#
loop_
_entity.id
_entity.type
_entity.pdbx_description
1 polymer ?
#
loop_
_entity_poly.entity_id
_entity_poly.type
_entity_poly.pdbx_seq_one_letter_code
_entity_poly.pdbx_strand_id
1 'polypeptide(L)'
;MIRNFRYFLLYSFGLLPLLMLKAEPEKDLWANSLVQIESTRHQYEFFQPWSRRTASNNKFGVVVEGKKIATTADYLFDHTVLRVQKGGRGSWYEASLHWIDYHSNLALLDIQDPGFWEGLQPVKFADPVPVTGEAKLIRWNDGRLETRRLEINRLRMGRSALSYIDLPQLELDSEIDGVGWSEAVVYGDAIIGLTTSQSRSKCTAVPSFFVEEVIDQVKKDQFRGVGYFNFYWKRAENPAVLDYLKLEGGKRGVIVTEIISIPGHETKVKPKDILLKVDGFDIDIVGDYADPVYGNMMLERLATRGHWSGDKVPMTVWRDGVEIELEFELARADYSEEYVPSAKFDMPPEYLMAGGLVFQPLTEPYLRSWGSEWQRRAPVRLVRLKERRPTEEDPGCVLLSLVLPDSYNLGYQDYRYLVLDKVNGVKITALPELKEALDHPKGAFHVIEFLPGETVQKMVLDAVQLKSATQRVMFDYRLPTDYFVGSGDSEP
;
A
#
# COMPACT_ATOMS: atom_id res chain seq x y z
N MET A 1 36.01 89.89 35.75
CA MET A 1 34.80 89.55 36.46
C MET A 1 33.77 88.97 35.51
N ILE A 2 33.47 87.76 35.68
CA ILE A 2 33.07 86.81 34.72
C ILE A 2 31.65 86.37 35.01
N ARG A 3 30.81 86.17 34.06
CA ARG A 3 29.55 85.40 34.25
C ARG A 3 29.18 84.59 33.00
N ASN A 4 29.24 83.30 33.16
CA ASN A 4 28.81 82.28 32.22
C ASN A 4 27.31 82.31 31.97
N PHE A 5 26.91 82.14 30.70
CA PHE A 5 25.49 81.76 30.30
C PHE A 5 25.57 80.46 29.59
N ARG A 6 24.92 79.45 30.18
CA ARG A 6 24.69 78.14 29.57
C ARG A 6 23.34 78.19 28.91
N TYR A 7 23.32 77.88 27.62
CA TYR A 7 22.06 77.58 26.89
C TYR A 7 21.70 76.09 27.02
N PHE A 8 20.50 75.76 27.47
CA PHE A 8 19.93 74.45 27.51
C PHE A 8 19.13 74.25 26.21
N LEU A 9 19.56 73.33 25.35
CA LEU A 9 18.78 72.82 24.19
C LEU A 9 17.97 71.63 24.65
N LEU A 10 16.63 71.76 24.67
CA LEU A 10 15.67 70.69 24.87
C LEU A 10 15.47 69.94 23.55
N TYR A 11 16.00 68.75 23.49
CA TYR A 11 15.63 67.79 22.44
C TYR A 11 14.36 67.04 22.87
N SER A 12 13.24 67.28 22.17
CA SER A 12 12.03 66.49 22.29
C SER A 12 12.21 65.18 21.49
N PHE A 13 12.45 64.07 22.19
CA PHE A 13 12.34 62.75 21.62
C PHE A 13 10.87 62.38 21.44
N GLY A 14 10.38 62.43 20.21
CA GLY A 14 9.08 61.84 19.86
C GLY A 14 9.17 60.32 19.95
N LEU A 15 8.47 59.73 20.94
CA LEU A 15 8.22 58.27 20.98
C LEU A 15 7.23 57.95 19.85
N LEU A 16 7.73 57.34 18.77
CA LEU A 16 6.90 56.56 17.86
C LEU A 16 6.47 55.29 18.61
N PRO A 17 5.17 54.98 18.69
CA PRO A 17 4.78 53.66 19.18
C PRO A 17 5.21 52.62 18.17
N LEU A 18 6.17 51.75 18.56
CA LEU A 18 6.47 50.52 17.88
C LEU A 18 5.20 49.66 17.98
N LEU A 19 4.42 49.60 16.90
CA LEU A 19 3.43 48.57 16.70
C LEU A 19 4.15 47.25 16.65
N MET A 20 4.30 46.57 17.79
CA MET A 20 4.62 45.14 17.81
C MET A 20 3.43 44.45 17.15
N LEU A 21 3.60 44.08 15.88
CA LEU A 21 2.81 42.99 15.31
C LEU A 21 3.08 41.79 16.23
N LYS A 22 2.10 41.45 17.06
CA LYS A 22 2.04 40.15 17.69
C LYS A 22 1.99 39.15 16.54
N ALA A 23 3.12 38.48 16.24
CA ALA A 23 3.07 37.25 15.50
C ALA A 23 2.14 36.32 16.29
N GLU A 24 0.99 35.99 15.73
CA GLU A 24 0.15 34.95 16.28
C GLU A 24 1.01 33.68 16.36
N PRO A 25 0.98 32.97 17.49
CA PRO A 25 1.85 31.83 17.66
C PRO A 25 1.47 30.77 16.62
N GLU A 26 2.46 30.31 15.87
CA GLU A 26 2.41 29.23 14.87
C GLU A 26 1.59 28.00 15.33
N LYS A 27 1.38 27.86 16.63
CA LYS A 27 0.58 26.81 17.27
C LYS A 27 -0.90 26.88 16.96
N ASP A 28 -1.49 28.04 16.71
CA ASP A 28 -2.93 28.17 16.53
C ASP A 28 -3.38 27.72 15.13
N LEU A 29 -2.50 27.85 14.12
CA LEU A 29 -2.79 27.41 12.75
C LEU A 29 -3.08 25.90 12.68
N TRP A 30 -2.23 25.08 13.30
CA TRP A 30 -2.33 23.63 13.23
C TRP A 30 -3.35 23.04 14.20
N ALA A 31 -3.67 23.74 15.28
CA ALA A 31 -4.63 23.30 16.27
C ALA A 31 -6.03 23.07 15.69
N ASN A 32 -6.40 23.83 14.67
CA ASN A 32 -7.71 23.79 14.03
C ASN A 32 -7.72 22.96 12.73
N SER A 33 -6.60 22.32 12.38
CA SER A 33 -6.48 21.60 11.10
C SER A 33 -6.03 20.16 11.25
N LEU A 34 -5.53 19.78 12.45
CA LEU A 34 -5.04 18.44 12.72
C LEU A 34 -5.96 17.70 13.69
N VAL A 35 -6.18 16.43 13.42
CA VAL A 35 -7.03 15.55 14.22
C VAL A 35 -6.32 14.26 14.58
N GLN A 36 -6.76 13.63 15.68
CA GLN A 36 -6.35 12.28 16.05
C GLN A 36 -7.45 11.30 15.63
N ILE A 37 -7.03 10.15 15.11
CA ILE A 37 -7.90 9.08 14.64
C ILE A 37 -7.59 7.85 15.46
N GLU A 38 -8.62 7.14 15.92
CA GLU A 38 -8.52 5.80 16.46
C GLU A 38 -9.23 4.83 15.53
N SER A 39 -8.49 3.83 15.07
CA SER A 39 -9.01 2.73 14.27
C SER A 39 -8.99 1.45 15.10
N THR A 40 -10.15 0.89 15.37
CA THR A 40 -10.31 -0.45 15.94
C THR A 40 -10.58 -1.41 14.79
N ARG A 41 -9.79 -2.48 14.69
CA ARG A 41 -9.82 -3.39 13.55
C ARG A 41 -9.70 -4.84 13.97
N HIS A 42 -10.12 -5.75 13.09
CA HIS A 42 -9.83 -7.15 13.22
C HIS A 42 -8.37 -7.45 12.84
N GLN A 43 -7.74 -8.32 13.62
CA GLN A 43 -6.49 -8.97 13.28
C GLN A 43 -6.77 -10.46 13.12
N TYR A 44 -6.69 -10.93 11.90
CA TYR A 44 -6.94 -12.33 11.58
C TYR A 44 -5.73 -13.21 11.88
N GLU A 45 -6.01 -14.45 12.29
CA GLU A 45 -5.00 -15.48 12.53
C GLU A 45 -4.97 -16.43 11.33
N PHE A 46 -4.00 -16.27 10.43
CA PHE A 46 -3.96 -17.06 9.20
C PHE A 46 -3.68 -18.54 9.40
N PHE A 47 -3.09 -18.96 10.53
CA PHE A 47 -2.98 -20.38 10.85
C PHE A 47 -4.26 -20.98 11.45
N GLN A 48 -5.19 -20.13 11.90
CA GLN A 48 -6.53 -20.48 12.35
C GLN A 48 -7.54 -19.51 11.73
N PRO A 49 -7.89 -19.66 10.44
CA PRO A 49 -8.56 -18.62 9.65
C PRO A 49 -9.93 -18.20 10.19
N TRP A 50 -10.56 -19.00 11.05
CA TRP A 50 -11.79 -18.65 11.76
C TRP A 50 -11.56 -17.80 13.02
N SER A 51 -10.30 -17.57 13.43
CA SER A 51 -9.94 -16.85 14.64
C SER A 51 -9.53 -15.41 14.32
N ARG A 52 -9.97 -14.49 15.17
CA ARG A 52 -9.63 -13.07 15.05
C ARG A 52 -9.45 -12.45 16.42
N ARG A 53 -8.63 -11.44 16.50
CA ARG A 53 -8.47 -10.54 17.65
C ARG A 53 -8.87 -9.14 17.26
N THR A 54 -9.17 -8.31 18.25
CA THR A 54 -9.41 -6.87 18.04
C THR A 54 -8.16 -6.11 18.48
N ALA A 55 -7.75 -5.14 17.69
CA ALA A 55 -6.66 -4.23 18.00
C ALA A 55 -7.06 -2.79 17.67
N SER A 56 -6.65 -1.85 18.53
CA SER A 56 -6.84 -0.43 18.27
C SER A 56 -5.50 0.24 17.99
N ASN A 57 -5.48 1.12 17.01
CA ASN A 57 -4.32 1.88 16.59
C ASN A 57 -4.68 3.36 16.56
N ASN A 58 -3.78 4.19 17.08
CA ASN A 58 -3.87 5.63 16.95
C ASN A 58 -3.10 6.09 15.72
N LYS A 59 -3.69 7.00 14.98
CA LYS A 59 -3.08 7.67 13.83
C LYS A 59 -3.60 9.11 13.76
N PHE A 60 -3.21 9.84 12.74
CA PHE A 60 -3.55 11.24 12.60
C PHE A 60 -4.17 11.51 11.24
N GLY A 61 -4.73 12.70 11.10
CA GLY A 61 -5.31 13.17 9.86
C GLY A 61 -5.34 14.69 9.82
N VAL A 62 -5.57 15.18 8.63
CA VAL A 62 -5.66 16.63 8.36
C VAL A 62 -7.01 16.98 7.79
N VAL A 63 -7.55 18.10 8.22
CA VAL A 63 -8.79 18.64 7.68
C VAL A 63 -8.55 19.13 6.26
N VAL A 64 -9.39 18.70 5.32
CA VAL A 64 -9.35 19.14 3.93
C VAL A 64 -10.67 19.75 3.52
N GLU A 65 -10.67 20.43 2.38
CA GLU A 65 -11.90 21.05 1.85
C GLU A 65 -13.04 20.04 1.67
N GLY A 66 -14.27 20.51 1.75
CA GLY A 66 -15.46 19.67 1.64
C GLY A 66 -15.84 18.94 2.92
N LYS A 67 -15.31 19.36 4.09
CA LYS A 67 -15.53 18.71 5.38
C LYS A 67 -15.16 17.22 5.35
N LYS A 68 -13.93 16.93 4.99
CA LYS A 68 -13.33 15.60 5.01
C LYS A 68 -12.06 15.62 5.85
N ILE A 69 -11.66 14.45 6.34
CA ILE A 69 -10.36 14.24 6.96
C ILE A 69 -9.54 13.38 6.01
N ALA A 70 -8.41 13.91 5.54
CA ALA A 70 -7.42 13.13 4.78
C ALA A 70 -6.45 12.44 5.74
N THR A 71 -6.17 11.18 5.46
CA THR A 71 -5.25 10.34 6.23
C THR A 71 -4.63 9.28 5.32
N THR A 72 -3.62 8.56 5.80
CA THR A 72 -3.10 7.39 5.07
C THR A 72 -4.01 6.18 5.26
N ALA A 73 -3.97 5.21 4.35
CA ALA A 73 -4.74 3.96 4.44
C ALA A 73 -4.18 2.98 5.48
N ASP A 74 -2.95 3.21 5.95
CA ASP A 74 -2.33 2.38 7.00
C ASP A 74 -3.27 2.23 8.21
N TYR A 75 -3.48 0.99 8.65
CA TYR A 75 -4.34 0.63 9.80
C TYR A 75 -5.82 1.00 9.66
N LEU A 76 -6.30 1.29 8.44
CA LEU A 76 -7.75 1.44 8.19
C LEU A 76 -8.38 0.17 7.61
N PHE A 77 -7.59 -0.75 7.04
CA PHE A 77 -8.10 -2.04 6.57
C PHE A 77 -8.63 -2.89 7.75
N ASP A 78 -9.64 -3.69 7.48
CA ASP A 78 -10.34 -4.56 8.46
C ASP A 78 -10.91 -3.80 9.67
N HIS A 79 -11.17 -2.50 9.53
CA HIS A 79 -11.70 -1.70 10.64
C HIS A 79 -13.12 -2.09 11.00
N THR A 80 -13.43 -1.99 12.29
CA THR A 80 -14.79 -2.19 12.84
C THR A 80 -15.35 -0.92 13.45
N VAL A 81 -14.47 -0.05 13.94
CA VAL A 81 -14.83 1.25 14.51
C VAL A 81 -13.76 2.27 14.10
N LEU A 82 -14.22 3.38 13.57
CA LEU A 82 -13.42 4.57 13.33
C LEU A 82 -13.96 5.71 14.16
N ARG A 83 -13.10 6.41 14.86
CA ARG A 83 -13.49 7.61 15.59
C ARG A 83 -12.39 8.66 15.54
N VAL A 84 -12.80 9.92 15.57
CA VAL A 84 -11.90 11.06 15.40
C VAL A 84 -12.05 12.00 16.58
N GLN A 85 -10.95 12.59 17.03
CA GLN A 85 -10.91 13.56 18.11
C GLN A 85 -10.21 14.84 17.63
N LYS A 86 -10.84 15.99 17.84
CA LYS A 86 -10.21 17.30 17.63
C LYS A 86 -9.53 17.80 18.91
N GLY A 87 -8.47 18.56 18.76
CA GLY A 87 -7.73 19.11 19.91
C GLY A 87 -6.94 18.06 20.72
N GLY A 88 -6.83 16.82 20.27
CA GLY A 88 -6.09 15.74 20.94
C GLY A 88 -6.58 15.38 22.33
N ARG A 89 -7.75 15.89 22.74
CA ARG A 89 -8.38 15.64 24.03
C ARG A 89 -9.88 15.97 23.97
N GLY A 90 -10.68 15.30 24.80
CA GLY A 90 -12.12 15.55 24.88
C GLY A 90 -12.94 14.48 24.17
N SER A 91 -14.05 14.88 23.55
CA SER A 91 -14.99 13.94 22.93
C SER A 91 -14.43 13.28 21.67
N TRP A 92 -14.74 12.01 21.53
CA TRP A 92 -14.55 11.26 20.30
C TRP A 92 -15.83 11.31 19.47
N TYR A 93 -15.68 11.51 18.17
CA TYR A 93 -16.77 11.53 17.20
C TYR A 93 -16.66 10.28 16.32
N GLU A 94 -17.79 9.67 16.04
CA GLU A 94 -17.85 8.55 15.11
C GLU A 94 -17.49 9.02 13.69
N ALA A 95 -16.69 8.26 13.02
CA ALA A 95 -16.27 8.50 11.65
C ALA A 95 -16.60 7.30 10.78
N SER A 96 -16.85 7.56 9.51
CA SER A 96 -17.00 6.54 8.48
C SER A 96 -15.98 6.74 7.37
N LEU A 97 -15.64 5.66 6.71
CA LEU A 97 -14.79 5.70 5.55
C LEU A 97 -15.59 6.28 4.37
N HIS A 98 -15.14 7.42 3.83
CA HIS A 98 -15.72 8.00 2.63
C HIS A 98 -15.11 7.41 1.37
N TRP A 99 -13.79 7.25 1.38
CA TRP A 99 -13.02 6.70 0.28
C TRP A 99 -11.68 6.16 0.80
N ILE A 100 -11.18 5.12 0.18
CA ILE A 100 -9.86 4.55 0.44
C ILE A 100 -9.27 3.94 -0.83
N ASP A 101 -7.97 4.12 -1.01
CA ASP A 101 -7.17 3.36 -1.97
C ASP A 101 -5.85 2.91 -1.33
N TYR A 102 -5.65 1.62 -1.30
CA TYR A 102 -4.49 1.02 -0.63
C TYR A 102 -3.20 1.19 -1.41
N HIS A 103 -3.28 1.27 -2.76
CA HIS A 103 -2.09 1.50 -3.58
C HIS A 103 -1.54 2.90 -3.40
N SER A 104 -2.38 3.94 -3.45
CA SER A 104 -1.97 5.31 -3.14
C SER A 104 -1.64 5.53 -1.66
N ASN A 105 -2.05 4.60 -0.80
CA ASN A 105 -1.98 4.69 0.66
C ASN A 105 -2.69 5.93 1.21
N LEU A 106 -3.87 6.24 0.68
CA LEU A 106 -4.66 7.41 1.08
C LEU A 106 -6.12 7.02 1.38
N ALA A 107 -6.72 7.77 2.28
CA ALA A 107 -8.12 7.64 2.65
C ALA A 107 -8.75 8.98 3.03
N LEU A 108 -10.05 9.08 2.83
CA LEU A 108 -10.88 10.19 3.29
C LEU A 108 -11.94 9.68 4.26
N LEU A 109 -12.11 10.39 5.38
CA LEU A 109 -13.12 10.06 6.39
C LEU A 109 -14.21 11.11 6.42
N ASP A 110 -15.43 10.65 6.69
CA ASP A 110 -16.61 11.45 6.96
C ASP A 110 -16.94 11.47 8.46
N ILE A 111 -17.36 12.62 8.95
CA ILE A 111 -17.95 12.78 10.27
C ILE A 111 -19.29 13.50 10.12
N GLN A 112 -20.36 12.83 10.52
CA GLN A 112 -21.72 13.31 10.34
C GLN A 112 -22.12 14.40 11.34
N ASP A 113 -21.48 14.45 12.51
CA ASP A 113 -21.78 15.43 13.55
C ASP A 113 -21.33 16.84 13.13
N PRO A 114 -22.26 17.80 12.95
CA PRO A 114 -21.91 19.16 12.57
C PRO A 114 -21.02 19.86 13.60
N GLY A 115 -21.17 19.54 14.88
CA GLY A 115 -20.40 20.13 15.98
C GLY A 115 -18.93 19.78 15.93
N PHE A 116 -18.59 18.66 15.28
CA PHE A 116 -17.19 18.33 15.04
C PHE A 116 -16.46 19.39 14.19
N TRP A 117 -17.14 19.92 13.18
CA TRP A 117 -16.53 20.83 12.20
C TRP A 117 -16.37 22.26 12.69
N GLU A 118 -17.02 22.62 13.84
CA GLU A 118 -16.92 23.96 14.40
C GLU A 118 -15.47 24.29 14.79
N GLY A 119 -14.96 25.40 14.25
CA GLY A 119 -13.61 25.90 14.48
C GLY A 119 -12.51 25.19 13.68
N LEU A 120 -12.82 24.11 12.97
CA LEU A 120 -11.85 23.44 12.10
C LEU A 120 -11.68 24.17 10.76
N GLN A 121 -10.47 24.16 10.23
CA GLN A 121 -10.08 24.79 8.96
C GLN A 121 -9.27 23.83 8.09
N PRO A 122 -9.48 23.81 6.78
CA PRO A 122 -8.70 23.04 5.87
C PRO A 122 -7.23 23.45 5.87
N VAL A 123 -6.34 22.47 5.72
CA VAL A 123 -4.90 22.69 5.52
C VAL A 123 -4.62 23.23 4.12
N LYS A 124 -3.46 23.85 3.96
CA LYS A 124 -2.85 24.09 2.65
C LYS A 124 -1.82 23.01 2.38
N PHE A 125 -1.82 22.50 1.18
CA PHE A 125 -0.77 21.62 0.66
C PHE A 125 0.28 22.44 -0.07
N ALA A 126 1.55 22.05 0.06
CA ALA A 126 2.64 22.66 -0.68
C ALA A 126 2.79 21.98 -2.04
N ASP A 127 2.83 22.78 -3.09
CA ASP A 127 3.20 22.38 -4.45
C ASP A 127 4.02 23.53 -5.08
N PRO A 128 5.31 23.29 -5.41
CA PRO A 128 6.10 22.09 -5.21
C PRO A 128 6.50 21.84 -3.74
N VAL A 129 6.79 20.59 -3.39
CA VAL A 129 7.37 20.26 -2.08
C VAL A 129 8.86 20.56 -2.07
N PRO A 130 9.42 21.04 -0.94
CA PRO A 130 10.87 21.15 -0.80
C PRO A 130 11.50 19.75 -0.74
N VAL A 131 12.63 19.56 -1.42
CA VAL A 131 13.35 18.28 -1.45
C VAL A 131 14.59 18.24 -0.56
N THR A 132 14.91 19.35 0.10
CA THR A 132 15.99 19.48 1.08
C THR A 132 15.62 20.51 2.13
N GLY A 133 16.26 20.45 3.29
CA GLY A 133 16.10 21.42 4.35
C GLY A 133 15.34 20.90 5.56
N GLU A 134 15.06 21.80 6.49
CA GLU A 134 14.43 21.49 7.76
C GLU A 134 12.91 21.57 7.63
N ALA A 135 12.21 20.54 8.08
CA ALA A 135 10.77 20.47 8.21
C ALA A 135 10.37 20.20 9.67
N LYS A 136 9.10 20.26 9.96
CA LYS A 136 8.56 19.91 11.28
C LYS A 136 7.47 18.84 11.11
N LEU A 137 7.45 17.89 12.02
CA LEU A 137 6.33 17.00 12.22
C LEU A 137 5.46 17.57 13.34
N ILE A 138 4.16 17.63 13.12
CA ILE A 138 3.21 18.15 14.11
C ILE A 138 2.10 17.13 14.33
N ARG A 139 1.81 16.85 15.61
CA ARG A 139 0.75 15.94 16.02
C ARG A 139 0.12 16.35 17.35
N TRP A 140 -1.08 15.85 17.60
CA TRP A 140 -1.66 15.90 18.93
C TRP A 140 -1.07 14.83 19.83
N ASN A 141 -0.69 15.22 21.03
CA ASN A 141 -0.26 14.33 22.11
C ASN A 141 -0.84 14.83 23.43
N ASP A 142 -1.80 14.11 24.00
CA ASP A 142 -2.44 14.40 25.29
C ASP A 142 -3.02 15.83 25.39
N GLY A 143 -3.67 16.30 24.33
CA GLY A 143 -4.26 17.64 24.26
C GLY A 143 -3.27 18.76 24.04
N ARG A 144 -2.04 18.45 23.63
CA ARG A 144 -1.00 19.41 23.26
C ARG A 144 -0.49 19.12 21.86
N LEU A 145 -0.22 20.18 21.10
CA LEU A 145 0.53 20.04 19.84
C LEU A 145 2.00 19.81 20.16
N GLU A 146 2.46 18.64 19.81
CA GLU A 146 3.87 18.25 19.83
C GLU A 146 4.48 18.59 18.47
N THR A 147 5.63 19.23 18.47
CA THR A 147 6.39 19.55 17.27
C THR A 147 7.75 18.86 17.36
N ARG A 148 8.14 18.17 16.28
CA ARG A 148 9.46 17.53 16.15
C ARG A 148 10.16 18.05 14.90
N ARG A 149 11.46 18.20 15.00
CA ARG A 149 12.30 18.57 13.87
C ARG A 149 12.51 17.35 12.96
N LEU A 150 12.43 17.59 11.66
CA LEU A 150 12.77 16.64 10.62
C LEU A 150 13.77 17.28 9.66
N GLU A 151 14.60 16.48 9.03
CA GLU A 151 15.43 16.85 7.90
C GLU A 151 14.91 16.16 6.63
N ILE A 152 14.68 16.93 5.57
CA ILE A 152 14.25 16.44 4.28
C ILE A 152 15.48 15.93 3.54
N ASN A 153 15.53 14.63 3.24
CA ASN A 153 16.65 14.03 2.53
C ASN A 153 16.46 14.10 1.02
N ARG A 154 15.34 13.64 0.53
CA ARG A 154 15.03 13.63 -0.90
C ARG A 154 13.59 13.22 -1.17
N LEU A 155 13.13 13.56 -2.38
CA LEU A 155 11.97 12.93 -3.01
C LEU A 155 12.48 11.76 -3.89
N ARG A 156 11.82 10.60 -3.80
CA ARG A 156 12.15 9.43 -4.63
C ARG A 156 10.90 8.61 -4.96
N MET A 157 11.05 7.65 -5.87
CA MET A 157 10.05 6.58 -6.04
C MET A 157 10.33 5.44 -5.07
N GLY A 158 9.27 4.84 -4.51
CA GLY A 158 9.41 3.71 -3.58
C GLY A 158 8.07 3.09 -3.23
N ARG A 159 8.12 1.87 -2.71
CA ARG A 159 6.91 1.10 -2.33
C ARG A 159 6.47 1.42 -0.92
N SER A 160 5.17 1.59 -0.74
CA SER A 160 4.56 1.58 0.59
C SER A 160 4.43 0.13 1.11
N ALA A 161 4.13 -0.02 2.40
CA ALA A 161 3.84 -1.34 2.98
C ALA A 161 2.53 -1.95 2.43
N LEU A 162 1.67 -1.12 1.86
CA LEU A 162 0.37 -1.50 1.32
C LEU A 162 0.36 -1.67 -0.20
N SER A 163 1.49 -1.46 -0.91
CA SER A 163 1.50 -1.50 -2.37
C SER A 163 2.71 -2.23 -2.92
N TYR A 164 2.55 -2.87 -4.07
CA TYR A 164 3.65 -3.47 -4.83
C TYR A 164 4.19 -2.57 -5.94
N ILE A 165 3.58 -1.40 -6.17
CA ILE A 165 4.03 -0.40 -7.14
C ILE A 165 4.84 0.71 -6.46
N ASP A 166 5.75 1.33 -7.22
CA ASP A 166 6.55 2.45 -6.76
C ASP A 166 5.80 3.76 -6.95
N LEU A 167 5.66 4.53 -5.87
CA LEU A 167 4.99 5.83 -5.82
C LEU A 167 5.92 6.91 -5.25
N PRO A 168 5.60 8.21 -5.47
CA PRO A 168 6.39 9.29 -4.88
C PRO A 168 6.43 9.18 -3.36
N GLN A 169 7.62 9.27 -2.80
CA GLN A 169 7.86 9.26 -1.35
C GLN A 169 8.86 10.35 -0.97
N LEU A 170 8.53 11.08 0.08
CA LEU A 170 9.44 11.99 0.73
C LEU A 170 10.21 11.24 1.82
N GLU A 171 11.54 11.13 1.71
CA GLU A 171 12.41 10.56 2.75
C GLU A 171 12.83 11.64 3.73
N LEU A 172 12.66 11.34 5.01
CA LEU A 172 12.87 12.26 6.12
C LEU A 172 13.70 11.59 7.21
N ASP A 173 14.61 12.34 7.83
CA ASP A 173 15.29 11.94 9.05
C ASP A 173 14.68 12.66 10.25
N SER A 174 14.41 11.92 11.33
CA SER A 174 13.91 12.42 12.60
C SER A 174 15.00 12.35 13.67
N GLU A 175 15.09 13.36 14.51
CA GLU A 175 16.01 13.33 15.67
C GLU A 175 15.57 12.32 16.73
N ILE A 176 14.30 11.93 16.74
CA ILE A 176 13.68 11.08 17.76
C ILE A 176 12.93 9.94 17.09
N ASP A 177 13.14 8.73 17.59
CA ASP A 177 12.35 7.55 17.21
C ASP A 177 10.86 7.74 17.59
N GLY A 178 9.97 7.00 16.94
CA GLY A 178 8.55 7.00 17.30
C GLY A 178 7.70 8.01 16.53
N VAL A 179 7.98 8.20 15.23
CA VAL A 179 7.05 8.86 14.29
C VAL A 179 5.81 7.97 14.14
N GLY A 180 4.64 8.57 14.22
CA GLY A 180 3.36 7.87 14.05
C GLY A 180 2.90 7.78 12.60
N TRP A 181 1.67 7.36 12.42
CA TRP A 181 1.05 7.15 11.11
C TRP A 181 0.20 8.35 10.72
N SER A 182 0.39 8.83 9.50
CA SER A 182 -0.33 10.00 8.94
C SER A 182 -0.14 11.29 9.75
N GLU A 183 1.00 11.41 10.42
CA GLU A 183 1.37 12.67 11.06
C GLU A 183 1.70 13.73 10.01
N ALA A 184 1.30 14.97 10.26
CA ALA A 184 1.53 16.07 9.34
C ALA A 184 2.99 16.49 9.32
N VAL A 185 3.62 16.43 8.16
CA VAL A 185 4.93 17.03 7.90
C VAL A 185 4.71 18.39 7.29
N VAL A 186 5.23 19.44 7.95
CA VAL A 186 4.98 20.83 7.58
C VAL A 186 6.27 21.58 7.24
N TYR A 187 6.15 22.51 6.31
CA TYR A 187 7.17 23.47 5.94
C TYR A 187 6.54 24.85 5.83
N GLY A 188 6.95 25.80 6.70
CA GLY A 188 6.24 27.08 6.83
C GLY A 188 4.80 26.89 7.29
N ASP A 189 3.84 27.39 6.51
CA ASP A 189 2.40 27.33 6.77
C ASP A 189 1.66 26.26 5.94
N ALA A 190 2.38 25.35 5.30
CA ALA A 190 1.80 24.33 4.43
C ALA A 190 2.24 22.92 4.81
N ILE A 191 1.39 21.94 4.52
CA ILE A 191 1.70 20.51 4.60
C ILE A 191 2.55 20.11 3.40
N ILE A 192 3.66 19.40 3.62
CA ILE A 192 4.49 18.83 2.57
C ILE A 192 4.33 17.32 2.44
N GLY A 193 3.69 16.65 3.41
CA GLY A 193 3.40 15.22 3.34
C GLY A 193 2.73 14.67 4.59
N LEU A 194 2.27 13.42 4.47
CA LEU A 194 1.70 12.62 5.55
C LEU A 194 2.57 11.38 5.78
N THR A 195 3.00 11.12 7.02
CA THR A 195 3.92 10.00 7.33
C THR A 195 3.27 8.64 7.10
N THR A 196 4.03 7.67 6.55
CA THR A 196 3.54 6.33 6.20
C THR A 196 4.33 5.22 6.87
N SER A 197 5.63 5.35 6.99
CA SER A 197 6.47 4.31 7.57
C SER A 197 7.63 4.90 8.35
N GLN A 198 8.14 4.10 9.26
CA GLN A 198 9.21 4.47 10.14
C GLN A 198 10.17 3.32 10.36
N SER A 199 11.46 3.65 10.37
CA SER A 199 12.51 2.74 10.80
C SER A 199 13.57 3.53 11.58
N ARG A 200 13.54 3.44 12.91
CA ARG A 200 14.39 4.22 13.81
C ARG A 200 14.19 5.74 13.58
N SER A 201 15.26 6.44 13.21
CA SER A 201 15.23 7.87 12.91
C SER A 201 14.77 8.23 11.48
N LYS A 202 14.55 7.23 10.63
CA LYS A 202 14.09 7.45 9.25
C LYS A 202 12.60 7.26 9.13
N CYS A 203 11.94 8.17 8.44
CA CYS A 203 10.54 8.02 8.07
C CYS A 203 10.32 8.38 6.60
N THR A 204 9.21 7.89 6.06
CA THR A 204 8.72 8.28 4.73
C THR A 204 7.36 8.92 4.85
N ALA A 205 7.04 9.79 3.90
CA ALA A 205 5.73 10.41 3.81
C ALA A 205 5.22 10.39 2.37
N VAL A 206 3.90 10.32 2.20
CA VAL A 206 3.24 10.62 0.92
C VAL A 206 3.36 12.13 0.70
N PRO A 207 3.98 12.61 -0.38
CA PRO A 207 4.16 14.03 -0.61
C PRO A 207 2.83 14.74 -0.90
N SER A 208 2.72 15.99 -0.46
CA SER A 208 1.48 16.77 -0.50
C SER A 208 0.90 16.94 -1.91
N PHE A 209 1.73 17.15 -2.93
CA PHE A 209 1.22 17.26 -4.31
C PHE A 209 0.47 16.00 -4.74
N PHE A 210 0.96 14.80 -4.37
CA PHE A 210 0.29 13.55 -4.71
C PHE A 210 -0.99 13.34 -3.88
N VAL A 211 -0.98 13.76 -2.59
CA VAL A 211 -2.20 13.77 -1.76
C VAL A 211 -3.26 14.66 -2.39
N GLU A 212 -2.91 15.86 -2.82
CA GLU A 212 -3.83 16.83 -3.42
C GLU A 212 -4.36 16.35 -4.78
N GLU A 213 -3.47 15.83 -5.66
CA GLU A 213 -3.85 15.22 -6.95
C GLU A 213 -4.91 14.12 -6.76
N VAL A 214 -4.68 13.19 -5.81
CA VAL A 214 -5.63 12.11 -5.52
C VAL A 214 -6.96 12.65 -4.98
N ILE A 215 -6.93 13.54 -3.98
CA ILE A 215 -8.13 14.15 -3.40
C ILE A 215 -8.95 14.87 -4.49
N ASP A 216 -8.31 15.56 -5.40
CA ASP A 216 -9.00 16.27 -6.48
C ASP A 216 -9.67 15.33 -7.48
N GLN A 217 -9.07 14.16 -7.77
CA GLN A 217 -9.70 13.14 -8.60
C GLN A 217 -10.92 12.51 -7.87
N VAL A 218 -10.79 12.26 -6.58
CA VAL A 218 -11.89 11.72 -5.77
C VAL A 218 -13.05 12.71 -5.68
N LYS A 219 -12.78 14.00 -5.44
CA LYS A 219 -13.81 15.05 -5.41
C LYS A 219 -14.57 15.18 -6.73
N LYS A 220 -13.93 14.91 -7.86
CA LYS A 220 -14.51 14.96 -9.20
C LYS A 220 -15.18 13.63 -9.61
N ASP A 221 -15.14 12.60 -8.77
CA ASP A 221 -15.55 11.23 -9.10
C ASP A 221 -14.83 10.69 -10.36
N GLN A 222 -13.54 10.98 -10.47
CA GLN A 222 -12.69 10.64 -11.62
C GLN A 222 -11.50 9.76 -11.27
N PHE A 223 -11.37 9.36 -10.01
CA PHE A 223 -10.28 8.48 -9.59
C PHE A 223 -10.48 7.06 -10.15
N ARG A 224 -9.61 6.65 -11.04
CA ARG A 224 -9.65 5.35 -11.73
C ARG A 224 -8.63 4.34 -11.18
N GLY A 225 -7.96 4.69 -10.08
CA GLY A 225 -6.83 3.96 -9.54
C GLY A 225 -5.50 4.51 -10.02
N VAL A 226 -4.45 4.18 -9.31
CA VAL A 226 -3.09 4.57 -9.66
C VAL A 226 -2.62 3.77 -10.86
N GLY A 227 -2.13 4.48 -11.88
CA GLY A 227 -1.55 3.88 -13.07
C GLY A 227 -0.09 3.46 -12.84
N TYR A 228 0.34 2.40 -13.50
CA TYR A 228 1.73 1.98 -13.47
C TYR A 228 2.16 1.34 -14.79
N PHE A 229 3.49 1.25 -15.01
CA PHE A 229 4.07 0.53 -16.13
C PHE A 229 4.17 -0.95 -15.80
N ASN A 230 3.36 -1.80 -16.43
CA ASN A 230 3.33 -3.25 -16.20
C ASN A 230 4.47 -3.99 -16.92
N PHE A 231 5.69 -3.46 -16.82
CA PHE A 231 6.90 -4.12 -17.33
C PHE A 231 8.07 -3.96 -16.37
N TYR A 232 8.99 -4.92 -16.45
CA TYR A 232 10.28 -4.82 -15.79
C TYR A 232 11.33 -4.33 -16.77
N TRP A 233 12.29 -3.59 -16.26
CA TRP A 233 13.42 -3.10 -17.04
C TRP A 233 14.74 -3.26 -16.29
N LYS A 234 15.84 -3.15 -17.01
CA LYS A 234 17.20 -3.10 -16.46
C LYS A 234 17.99 -1.99 -17.10
N ARG A 235 19.05 -1.58 -16.42
CA ARG A 235 19.98 -0.56 -16.88
C ARG A 235 20.63 -0.93 -18.20
N ALA A 236 20.79 0.05 -19.09
CA ALA A 236 21.43 -0.11 -20.40
C ALA A 236 22.96 0.15 -20.33
N GLU A 237 23.63 -0.49 -19.38
CA GLU A 237 25.05 -0.23 -19.08
C GLU A 237 26.02 -1.10 -19.91
N ASN A 238 25.62 -2.33 -20.28
CA ASN A 238 26.50 -3.29 -20.94
C ASN A 238 26.61 -3.04 -22.44
N PRO A 239 27.80 -2.61 -22.96
CA PRO A 239 28.00 -2.31 -24.37
C PRO A 239 27.64 -3.48 -25.29
N ALA A 240 28.03 -4.70 -24.94
CA ALA A 240 27.77 -5.88 -25.78
C ALA A 240 26.26 -6.16 -25.95
N VAL A 241 25.44 -5.84 -24.93
CA VAL A 241 23.98 -5.95 -25.04
C VAL A 241 23.43 -4.87 -25.96
N LEU A 242 23.94 -3.64 -25.85
CA LEU A 242 23.51 -2.53 -26.72
C LEU A 242 23.90 -2.78 -28.19
N ASP A 243 25.10 -3.28 -28.42
CA ASP A 243 25.55 -3.69 -29.77
C ASP A 243 24.69 -4.83 -30.34
N TYR A 244 24.35 -5.82 -29.49
CA TYR A 244 23.45 -6.92 -29.87
C TYR A 244 22.04 -6.40 -30.22
N LEU A 245 21.54 -5.39 -29.50
CA LEU A 245 20.28 -4.72 -29.77
C LEU A 245 20.41 -3.62 -30.85
N LYS A 246 21.60 -3.48 -31.46
CA LYS A 246 21.92 -2.52 -32.53
C LYS A 246 21.63 -1.08 -32.17
N LEU A 247 21.81 -0.68 -30.89
CA LEU A 247 21.58 0.71 -30.49
C LEU A 247 22.66 1.61 -31.06
N GLU A 248 22.27 2.57 -31.87
CA GLU A 248 23.13 3.59 -32.44
C GLU A 248 23.15 4.87 -31.56
N GLY A 249 24.20 5.68 -31.69
CA GLY A 249 24.27 7.02 -31.09
C GLY A 249 24.59 7.08 -29.60
N GLY A 250 25.19 6.03 -29.03
CA GLY A 250 25.64 6.03 -27.64
C GLY A 250 24.63 5.46 -26.63
N LYS A 251 25.08 5.29 -25.40
CA LYS A 251 24.31 4.68 -24.32
C LYS A 251 23.19 5.60 -23.88
N ARG A 252 21.94 5.15 -23.97
CA ARG A 252 20.74 5.85 -23.50
C ARG A 252 19.61 4.86 -23.25
N GLY A 253 18.64 5.25 -22.46
CA GLY A 253 17.44 4.48 -22.17
C GLY A 253 17.68 3.27 -21.27
N VAL A 254 16.63 2.50 -21.04
CA VAL A 254 16.62 1.26 -20.25
C VAL A 254 16.07 0.11 -21.07
N ILE A 255 16.50 -1.12 -20.78
CA ILE A 255 16.13 -2.32 -21.54
C ILE A 255 14.93 -2.97 -20.86
N VAL A 256 13.80 -3.08 -21.54
CA VAL A 256 12.64 -3.84 -21.09
C VAL A 256 13.00 -5.33 -21.06
N THR A 257 12.79 -5.97 -19.92
CA THR A 257 13.16 -7.38 -19.71
C THR A 257 11.96 -8.31 -19.76
N GLU A 258 10.83 -7.88 -19.24
CA GLU A 258 9.62 -8.69 -19.12
C GLU A 258 8.38 -7.80 -19.13
N ILE A 259 7.28 -8.28 -19.69
CA ILE A 259 5.96 -7.66 -19.58
C ILE A 259 5.14 -8.47 -18.58
N ILE A 260 4.51 -7.78 -17.62
CA ILE A 260 3.54 -8.38 -16.72
C ILE A 260 2.24 -8.50 -17.50
N SER A 261 1.83 -9.75 -17.78
CA SER A 261 0.57 -10.00 -18.48
C SER A 261 -0.60 -9.74 -17.53
N ILE A 262 -1.50 -8.88 -17.95
CA ILE A 262 -2.72 -8.53 -17.23
C ILE A 262 -3.90 -8.88 -18.13
N PRO A 263 -4.88 -9.68 -17.67
CA PRO A 263 -6.05 -10.03 -18.49
C PRO A 263 -6.78 -8.78 -19.02
N GLY A 264 -7.01 -8.73 -20.32
CA GLY A 264 -7.69 -7.60 -20.95
C GLY A 264 -6.85 -6.34 -21.14
N HIS A 265 -5.57 -6.34 -20.76
CA HIS A 265 -4.64 -5.23 -20.95
C HIS A 265 -3.53 -5.61 -21.93
N GLU A 266 -3.55 -5.01 -23.13
CA GLU A 266 -2.53 -5.24 -24.14
C GLU A 266 -1.52 -4.09 -24.17
N THR A 267 -0.24 -4.41 -24.18
CA THR A 267 0.83 -3.43 -24.36
C THR A 267 1.55 -3.58 -25.69
N LYS A 268 1.94 -2.46 -26.29
CA LYS A 268 2.75 -2.42 -27.51
C LYS A 268 4.25 -2.51 -27.22
N VAL A 269 4.68 -2.29 -25.99
CA VAL A 269 6.06 -2.50 -25.54
C VAL A 269 6.36 -3.99 -25.49
N LYS A 270 7.59 -4.36 -25.82
CA LYS A 270 8.04 -5.76 -25.90
C LYS A 270 9.34 -5.98 -25.13
N PRO A 271 9.59 -7.20 -24.63
CA PRO A 271 10.91 -7.54 -24.13
C PRO A 271 12.01 -7.28 -25.17
N LYS A 272 13.13 -6.74 -24.74
CA LYS A 272 14.29 -6.26 -25.51
C LYS A 272 14.13 -4.87 -26.14
N ASP A 273 12.98 -4.21 -26.05
CA ASP A 273 12.91 -2.79 -26.39
C ASP A 273 13.86 -2.00 -25.48
N ILE A 274 14.49 -0.98 -26.02
CA ILE A 274 15.18 0.03 -25.22
C ILE A 274 14.26 1.24 -25.14
N LEU A 275 13.78 1.54 -23.96
CA LEU A 275 12.89 2.66 -23.70
C LEU A 275 13.72 3.95 -23.71
N LEU A 276 13.53 4.79 -24.73
CA LEU A 276 14.31 6.01 -24.93
C LEU A 276 13.62 7.25 -24.37
N LYS A 277 12.29 7.34 -24.55
CA LYS A 277 11.48 8.47 -24.06
C LYS A 277 10.16 7.97 -23.48
N VAL A 278 9.67 8.67 -22.47
CA VAL A 278 8.36 8.47 -21.85
C VAL A 278 7.77 9.86 -21.58
N ASP A 279 6.55 10.10 -22.00
CA ASP A 279 5.83 11.38 -21.80
C ASP A 279 6.65 12.62 -22.22
N GLY A 280 7.42 12.47 -23.32
CA GLY A 280 8.29 13.53 -23.85
C GLY A 280 9.64 13.69 -23.15
N PHE A 281 9.91 12.98 -22.05
CA PHE A 281 11.16 13.02 -21.33
C PHE A 281 12.14 11.95 -21.82
N ASP A 282 13.40 12.34 -22.04
CA ASP A 282 14.47 11.39 -22.33
C ASP A 282 14.79 10.56 -21.08
N ILE A 283 14.94 9.24 -21.27
CA ILE A 283 15.31 8.30 -20.20
C ILE A 283 16.80 7.99 -20.30
N ASP A 284 17.51 8.11 -19.20
CA ASP A 284 18.94 7.78 -19.14
C ASP A 284 19.20 6.28 -18.96
N ILE A 285 20.49 5.89 -18.88
CA ILE A 285 20.90 4.48 -18.75
C ILE A 285 20.57 3.84 -17.40
N VAL A 286 20.25 4.64 -16.38
CA VAL A 286 19.90 4.17 -15.04
C VAL A 286 18.39 4.21 -14.77
N GLY A 287 17.62 4.74 -15.73
CA GLY A 287 16.17 4.81 -15.68
C GLY A 287 15.63 6.12 -15.12
N ASP A 288 16.47 7.14 -15.02
CA ASP A 288 16.06 8.45 -14.57
C ASP A 288 15.72 9.37 -15.75
N TYR A 289 14.85 10.34 -15.50
CA TYR A 289 14.57 11.47 -16.36
C TYR A 289 14.81 12.78 -15.60
N ALA A 290 15.07 13.86 -16.33
CA ALA A 290 15.24 15.19 -15.75
C ALA A 290 13.88 15.86 -15.51
N ASP A 291 13.35 15.73 -14.28
CA ASP A 291 12.15 16.46 -13.89
C ASP A 291 12.47 17.96 -13.72
N PRO A 292 11.68 18.88 -14.28
CA PRO A 292 11.96 20.32 -14.25
C PRO A 292 11.88 20.92 -12.84
N VAL A 293 11.26 20.27 -11.89
CA VAL A 293 11.07 20.74 -10.51
C VAL A 293 11.95 19.96 -9.53
N TYR A 294 12.03 18.64 -9.68
CA TYR A 294 12.63 17.73 -8.69
C TYR A 294 13.99 17.16 -9.10
N GLY A 295 14.50 17.52 -10.30
CA GLY A 295 15.76 17.00 -10.80
C GLY A 295 15.64 15.56 -11.31
N ASN A 296 16.65 14.73 -11.04
CA ASN A 296 16.62 13.34 -11.52
C ASN A 296 15.60 12.49 -10.77
N MET A 297 14.62 11.99 -11.49
CA MET A 297 13.54 11.12 -10.98
C MET A 297 13.44 9.84 -11.79
N MET A 298 13.13 8.72 -11.14
CA MET A 298 12.90 7.44 -11.81
C MET A 298 11.69 7.50 -12.74
N LEU A 299 11.77 6.80 -13.86
CA LEU A 299 10.75 6.77 -14.92
C LEU A 299 9.35 6.40 -14.42
N GLU A 300 9.24 5.64 -13.33
CA GLU A 300 7.96 5.27 -12.71
C GLU A 300 7.14 6.51 -12.28
N ARG A 301 7.78 7.63 -11.98
CA ARG A 301 7.06 8.88 -11.67
C ARG A 301 6.21 9.35 -12.85
N LEU A 302 6.60 9.07 -14.09
CA LEU A 302 5.87 9.47 -15.28
C LEU A 302 4.51 8.76 -15.41
N ALA A 303 4.32 7.61 -14.77
CA ALA A 303 3.02 6.95 -14.68
C ALA A 303 2.04 7.65 -13.72
N THR A 304 2.54 8.51 -12.82
CA THR A 304 1.73 9.23 -11.83
C THR A 304 1.85 10.75 -11.91
N ARG A 305 2.54 11.26 -12.94
CA ARG A 305 2.72 12.70 -13.18
C ARG A 305 1.54 13.26 -13.97
N GLY A 306 0.42 13.45 -13.28
CA GLY A 306 -0.83 13.90 -13.88
C GLY A 306 -1.55 12.81 -14.72
N HIS A 307 -1.13 11.55 -14.58
CA HIS A 307 -1.72 10.39 -15.24
C HIS A 307 -2.33 9.43 -14.23
N TRP A 308 -3.33 8.67 -14.68
CA TRP A 308 -4.08 7.69 -13.90
C TRP A 308 -4.23 6.39 -14.71
N SER A 309 -4.67 5.33 -14.07
CA SER A 309 -4.99 4.07 -14.74
C SER A 309 -5.85 4.29 -15.99
N GLY A 310 -5.49 3.65 -17.10
CA GLY A 310 -6.15 3.74 -18.39
C GLY A 310 -5.75 4.97 -19.23
N ASP A 311 -4.91 5.89 -18.70
CA ASP A 311 -4.37 6.98 -19.51
C ASP A 311 -3.30 6.45 -20.46
N LYS A 312 -3.20 7.09 -21.63
CA LYS A 312 -2.20 6.76 -22.65
C LYS A 312 -1.02 7.69 -22.54
N VAL A 313 0.16 7.11 -22.36
CA VAL A 313 1.43 7.82 -22.26
C VAL A 313 2.23 7.58 -23.54
N PRO A 314 2.67 8.63 -24.23
CA PRO A 314 3.52 8.48 -25.40
C PRO A 314 4.89 7.95 -25.02
N MET A 315 5.40 6.98 -25.77
CA MET A 315 6.72 6.39 -25.58
C MET A 315 7.48 6.29 -26.88
N THR A 316 8.80 6.46 -26.83
CA THR A 316 9.71 6.15 -27.91
C THR A 316 10.59 4.97 -27.47
N VAL A 317 10.56 3.91 -28.23
CA VAL A 317 11.38 2.72 -28.01
C VAL A 317 12.32 2.46 -29.18
N TRP A 318 13.50 1.89 -28.89
CA TRP A 318 14.38 1.33 -29.88
C TRP A 318 14.13 -0.17 -29.98
N ARG A 319 13.80 -0.64 -31.18
CA ARG A 319 13.51 -2.05 -31.48
C ARG A 319 14.10 -2.42 -32.84
N ASP A 320 14.91 -3.50 -32.87
CA ASP A 320 15.49 -4.07 -34.09
C ASP A 320 16.25 -3.07 -35.00
N GLY A 321 16.87 -2.06 -34.41
CA GLY A 321 17.66 -1.07 -35.13
C GLY A 321 16.89 0.19 -35.56
N VAL A 322 15.66 0.38 -35.10
CA VAL A 322 14.84 1.57 -35.43
C VAL A 322 14.15 2.14 -34.22
N GLU A 323 13.93 3.45 -34.22
CA GLU A 323 13.07 4.12 -33.24
C GLU A 323 11.61 3.95 -33.64
N ILE A 324 10.77 3.60 -32.66
CA ILE A 324 9.33 3.40 -32.82
C ILE A 324 8.60 4.24 -31.79
N GLU A 325 7.71 5.09 -32.25
CA GLU A 325 6.76 5.80 -31.40
C GLU A 325 5.53 4.93 -31.14
N LEU A 326 5.09 4.88 -29.90
CA LEU A 326 3.91 4.13 -29.49
C LEU A 326 3.19 4.82 -28.32
N GLU A 327 1.94 4.48 -28.12
CA GLU A 327 1.18 4.84 -26.93
C GLU A 327 1.13 3.64 -26.01
N PHE A 328 1.44 3.88 -24.74
CA PHE A 328 1.34 2.90 -23.67
C PHE A 328 0.14 3.26 -22.79
N GLU A 329 -0.80 2.36 -22.64
CA GLU A 329 -1.92 2.51 -21.71
C GLU A 329 -1.46 2.07 -20.32
N LEU A 330 -1.63 2.93 -19.31
CA LEU A 330 -1.22 2.64 -17.95
C LEU A 330 -2.14 1.57 -17.34
N ALA A 331 -1.55 0.51 -16.84
CA ALA A 331 -2.26 -0.53 -16.13
C ALA A 331 -2.81 -0.02 -14.78
N ARG A 332 -3.91 -0.59 -14.32
CA ARG A 332 -4.40 -0.41 -12.94
C ARG A 332 -3.68 -1.41 -12.04
N ALA A 333 -3.20 -0.94 -10.90
CA ALA A 333 -2.65 -1.84 -9.89
C ALA A 333 -3.78 -2.64 -9.22
N ASP A 334 -3.64 -3.97 -9.18
CA ASP A 334 -4.59 -4.89 -8.57
C ASP A 334 -3.86 -6.05 -7.89
N TYR A 335 -4.17 -6.33 -6.63
CA TYR A 335 -3.54 -7.42 -5.87
C TYR A 335 -3.96 -8.80 -6.38
N SER A 336 -5.10 -8.92 -7.06
CA SER A 336 -5.58 -10.18 -7.65
C SER A 336 -4.75 -10.65 -8.84
N GLU A 337 -3.92 -9.78 -9.42
CA GLU A 337 -3.04 -10.09 -10.54
C GLU A 337 -1.76 -10.85 -10.13
N GLU A 338 -1.57 -11.11 -8.83
CA GLU A 338 -0.42 -11.85 -8.33
C GLU A 338 -0.79 -13.33 -8.08
N TYR A 339 0.10 -14.26 -8.44
CA TYR A 339 -0.07 -15.70 -8.15
C TYR A 339 -0.20 -15.97 -6.64
N VAL A 340 0.54 -15.24 -5.82
CA VAL A 340 0.40 -15.18 -4.36
C VAL A 340 0.11 -13.73 -4.01
N PRO A 341 -1.15 -13.33 -3.82
CA PRO A 341 -1.53 -11.97 -3.56
C PRO A 341 -0.77 -11.36 -2.39
N SER A 342 -0.18 -10.17 -2.58
CA SER A 342 0.60 -9.47 -1.56
C SER A 342 -0.27 -8.87 -0.47
N ALA A 343 -1.56 -8.64 -0.74
CA ALA A 343 -2.55 -8.21 0.23
C ALA A 343 -3.95 -8.72 -0.14
N LYS A 344 -4.78 -8.87 0.86
CA LYS A 344 -6.25 -8.92 0.80
C LYS A 344 -6.74 -8.07 1.95
N PHE A 345 -7.33 -6.92 1.64
CA PHE A 345 -7.86 -6.00 2.62
C PHE A 345 -9.36 -6.19 2.79
N ASP A 346 -9.87 -5.86 3.97
CA ASP A 346 -11.29 -5.84 4.31
C ASP A 346 -12.00 -7.20 4.12
N MET A 347 -11.22 -8.27 4.17
CA MET A 347 -11.71 -9.64 4.04
C MET A 347 -11.06 -10.57 5.06
N PRO A 348 -11.85 -11.39 5.77
CA PRO A 348 -11.30 -12.49 6.58
C PRO A 348 -10.52 -13.49 5.70
N PRO A 349 -9.58 -14.25 6.28
CA PRO A 349 -8.90 -15.32 5.56
C PRO A 349 -9.90 -16.34 5.02
N GLU A 350 -9.79 -16.65 3.73
CA GLU A 350 -10.60 -17.68 3.09
C GLU A 350 -10.11 -19.05 3.51
N TYR A 351 -11.06 -19.97 3.70
CA TYR A 351 -10.75 -21.37 3.98
C TYR A 351 -11.89 -22.33 3.63
N LEU A 352 -11.51 -23.58 3.45
CA LEU A 352 -12.42 -24.72 3.39
C LEU A 352 -11.90 -25.81 4.32
N MET A 353 -12.76 -26.33 5.20
CA MET A 353 -12.46 -27.46 6.08
C MET A 353 -13.31 -28.67 5.67
N ALA A 354 -12.66 -29.78 5.36
CA ALA A 354 -13.30 -31.03 4.97
C ALA A 354 -12.68 -32.21 5.72
N GLY A 355 -13.46 -32.85 6.58
CA GLY A 355 -13.02 -34.00 7.37
C GLY A 355 -11.82 -33.71 8.28
N GLY A 356 -11.65 -32.46 8.72
CA GLY A 356 -10.53 -31.99 9.52
C GLY A 356 -9.34 -31.44 8.71
N LEU A 357 -9.29 -31.64 7.41
CA LEU A 357 -8.30 -31.01 6.54
C LEU A 357 -8.71 -29.56 6.27
N VAL A 358 -7.84 -28.60 6.58
CA VAL A 358 -8.09 -27.17 6.37
C VAL A 358 -7.28 -26.69 5.17
N PHE A 359 -7.96 -26.17 4.19
CA PHE A 359 -7.40 -25.66 2.96
C PHE A 359 -7.55 -24.13 2.90
N GLN A 360 -6.52 -23.46 2.40
CA GLN A 360 -6.51 -22.01 2.23
C GLN A 360 -5.81 -21.63 0.92
N PRO A 361 -6.18 -20.50 0.28
CA PRO A 361 -5.33 -19.95 -0.77
C PRO A 361 -4.02 -19.46 -0.16
N LEU A 362 -2.92 -19.63 -0.88
CA LEU A 362 -1.64 -19.07 -0.45
C LEU A 362 -1.63 -17.58 -0.73
N THR A 363 -1.41 -16.79 0.31
CA THR A 363 -1.31 -15.32 0.24
C THR A 363 -0.07 -14.83 1.00
N GLU A 364 0.43 -13.64 0.71
CA GLU A 364 1.52 -13.08 1.51
C GLU A 364 1.13 -12.81 2.97
N PRO A 365 -0.08 -12.34 3.32
CA PRO A 365 -0.53 -12.30 4.71
C PRO A 365 -0.43 -13.64 5.44
N TYR A 366 -0.73 -14.76 4.75
CA TYR A 366 -0.48 -16.10 5.28
C TYR A 366 1.01 -16.33 5.54
N LEU A 367 1.88 -16.04 4.58
CA LEU A 367 3.34 -16.17 4.73
C LEU A 367 3.89 -15.26 5.84
N ARG A 368 3.36 -14.06 6.01
CA ARG A 368 3.76 -13.13 7.08
C ARG A 368 3.44 -13.63 8.50
N SER A 369 2.60 -14.66 8.64
CA SER A 369 2.34 -15.31 9.93
C SER A 369 3.59 -15.99 10.55
N TRP A 370 4.65 -16.22 9.76
CA TRP A 370 5.96 -16.61 10.27
C TRP A 370 6.79 -15.45 10.86
N GLY A 371 6.22 -14.23 10.92
CA GLY A 371 6.84 -13.03 11.48
C GLY A 371 7.55 -12.15 10.45
N SER A 372 8.23 -11.09 10.90
CA SER A 372 8.89 -10.11 10.04
C SER A 372 9.95 -10.69 9.10
N GLU A 373 10.56 -11.82 9.47
CA GLU A 373 11.56 -12.53 8.66
C GLU A 373 10.96 -13.76 7.94
N TRP A 374 9.71 -13.68 7.55
CA TRP A 374 8.99 -14.81 6.95
C TRP A 374 9.68 -15.42 5.72
N GLN A 375 10.38 -14.62 4.91
CA GLN A 375 11.13 -15.13 3.75
C GLN A 375 12.19 -16.17 4.14
N ARG A 376 12.69 -16.13 5.39
CA ARG A 376 13.66 -17.08 5.94
C ARG A 376 13.01 -18.18 6.77
N ARG A 377 11.86 -17.90 7.41
CA ARG A 377 11.21 -18.78 8.37
C ARG A 377 10.12 -19.65 7.76
N ALA A 378 9.39 -19.14 6.80
CA ALA A 378 8.38 -19.93 6.10
C ALA A 378 9.02 -21.02 5.23
N PRO A 379 8.30 -22.10 4.94
CA PRO A 379 8.81 -23.13 4.03
C PRO A 379 9.27 -22.55 2.70
N VAL A 380 10.53 -22.78 2.33
CA VAL A 380 11.17 -22.19 1.12
C VAL A 380 10.34 -22.43 -0.14
N ARG A 381 9.70 -23.60 -0.26
CA ARG A 381 8.83 -23.92 -1.39
C ARG A 381 7.62 -23.00 -1.52
N LEU A 382 7.02 -22.56 -0.38
CA LEU A 382 5.92 -21.61 -0.39
C LEU A 382 6.40 -20.19 -0.73
N VAL A 383 7.57 -19.81 -0.18
CA VAL A 383 8.17 -18.49 -0.48
C VAL A 383 8.47 -18.35 -1.97
N ARG A 384 9.00 -19.42 -2.61
CA ARG A 384 9.29 -19.40 -4.05
C ARG A 384 8.07 -19.24 -4.93
N LEU A 385 6.89 -19.66 -4.48
CA LEU A 385 5.65 -19.48 -5.23
C LEU A 385 5.29 -18.00 -5.41
N LYS A 386 5.76 -17.11 -4.53
CA LYS A 386 5.54 -15.66 -4.69
C LYS A 386 6.24 -15.08 -5.94
N GLU A 387 7.28 -15.72 -6.42
CA GLU A 387 7.98 -15.32 -7.65
C GLU A 387 7.29 -15.84 -8.93
N ARG A 388 6.30 -16.75 -8.76
CA ARG A 388 5.58 -17.33 -9.88
C ARG A 388 4.59 -16.31 -10.46
N ARG A 389 4.42 -16.33 -11.77
CA ARG A 389 3.43 -15.53 -12.47
C ARG A 389 2.13 -16.31 -12.64
N PRO A 390 0.98 -15.67 -12.43
CA PRO A 390 -0.29 -16.30 -12.77
C PRO A 390 -0.43 -16.49 -14.28
N THR A 391 -1.16 -17.52 -14.68
CA THR A 391 -1.60 -17.74 -16.05
C THR A 391 -3.10 -18.04 -16.04
N GLU A 392 -3.76 -17.99 -17.18
CA GLU A 392 -5.20 -18.34 -17.26
C GLU A 392 -5.49 -19.77 -16.75
N GLU A 393 -4.56 -20.71 -16.96
CA GLU A 393 -4.72 -22.11 -16.52
C GLU A 393 -4.27 -22.34 -15.07
N ASP A 394 -3.52 -21.37 -14.49
CA ASP A 394 -2.90 -21.50 -13.19
C ASP A 394 -2.80 -20.10 -12.52
N PRO A 395 -3.95 -19.52 -12.12
CA PRO A 395 -4.01 -18.15 -11.57
C PRO A 395 -3.53 -18.05 -10.12
N GLY A 396 -3.43 -19.17 -9.39
CA GLY A 396 -3.06 -19.19 -7.99
C GLY A 396 -2.91 -20.61 -7.45
N CYS A 397 -2.79 -20.76 -6.15
CA CYS A 397 -2.69 -22.09 -5.53
C CYS A 397 -3.41 -22.16 -4.19
N VAL A 398 -3.88 -23.36 -3.88
CA VAL A 398 -4.48 -23.75 -2.60
C VAL A 398 -3.53 -24.68 -1.87
N LEU A 399 -3.38 -24.49 -0.56
CA LEU A 399 -2.58 -25.38 0.28
C LEU A 399 -3.43 -26.04 1.37
N LEU A 400 -3.05 -27.27 1.73
CA LEU A 400 -3.43 -27.88 3.00
C LEU A 400 -2.65 -27.16 4.11
N SER A 401 -3.29 -26.26 4.85
CA SER A 401 -2.65 -25.43 5.86
C SER A 401 -2.38 -26.20 7.15
N LEU A 402 -3.33 -27.00 7.57
CA LEU A 402 -3.25 -27.86 8.77
C LEU A 402 -4.28 -28.98 8.69
N VAL A 403 -4.14 -29.97 9.58
CA VAL A 403 -5.11 -31.03 9.82
C VAL A 403 -5.58 -30.95 11.27
N LEU A 404 -6.88 -30.84 11.49
CA LEU A 404 -7.53 -30.99 12.79
C LEU A 404 -7.79 -32.49 13.02
N PRO A 405 -7.16 -33.12 14.03
CA PRO A 405 -7.27 -34.55 14.24
C PRO A 405 -8.71 -35.04 14.46
N ASP A 406 -9.09 -36.10 13.74
CA ASP A 406 -10.32 -36.89 13.92
C ASP A 406 -10.02 -38.35 13.53
N SER A 407 -10.86 -39.27 13.95
CA SER A 407 -10.73 -40.69 13.57
C SER A 407 -10.79 -40.92 12.05
N TYR A 408 -11.39 -39.98 11.31
CA TYR A 408 -11.50 -40.00 9.86
C TYR A 408 -10.18 -39.75 9.11
N ASN A 409 -9.31 -38.90 9.67
CA ASN A 409 -8.05 -38.49 9.06
C ASN A 409 -6.82 -39.08 9.74
N LEU A 410 -6.96 -40.24 10.39
CA LEU A 410 -5.86 -40.95 11.04
C LEU A 410 -4.69 -41.18 10.11
N GLY A 411 -3.48 -40.84 10.57
CA GLY A 411 -2.24 -40.95 9.79
C GLY A 411 -1.91 -39.71 8.98
N TYR A 412 -2.80 -38.68 8.96
CA TYR A 412 -2.57 -37.41 8.26
C TYR A 412 -2.41 -36.22 9.18
N GLN A 413 -2.47 -36.39 10.49
CA GLN A 413 -2.55 -35.30 11.49
C GLN A 413 -1.35 -34.36 11.48
N ASP A 414 -0.17 -34.84 11.12
CA ASP A 414 1.08 -34.07 11.15
C ASP A 414 1.37 -33.34 9.84
N TYR A 415 0.57 -33.59 8.80
CA TYR A 415 0.77 -32.97 7.50
C TYR A 415 0.21 -31.56 7.44
N ARG A 416 1.00 -30.64 6.93
CA ARG A 416 0.67 -29.22 6.79
C ARG A 416 1.52 -28.55 5.73
N TYR A 417 1.01 -27.42 5.24
CA TYR A 417 1.69 -26.56 4.28
C TYR A 417 1.95 -27.24 2.92
N LEU A 418 1.14 -28.22 2.54
CA LEU A 418 1.24 -28.93 1.27
C LEU A 418 0.41 -28.26 0.20
N VAL A 419 1.01 -27.97 -0.95
CA VAL A 419 0.30 -27.32 -2.07
C VAL A 419 -0.45 -28.36 -2.90
N LEU A 420 -1.74 -28.13 -3.13
CA LEU A 420 -2.59 -29.01 -3.93
C LEU A 420 -2.18 -28.96 -5.42
N ASP A 421 -2.27 -30.11 -6.08
CA ASP A 421 -2.28 -30.21 -7.54
C ASP A 421 -3.69 -30.55 -8.03
N LYS A 422 -4.24 -31.67 -7.55
CA LYS A 422 -5.56 -32.18 -7.99
C LYS A 422 -6.36 -32.75 -6.83
N VAL A 423 -7.68 -32.65 -6.96
CA VAL A 423 -8.63 -33.39 -6.12
C VAL A 423 -9.60 -34.15 -7.04
N ASN A 424 -9.72 -35.46 -6.84
CA ASN A 424 -10.52 -36.36 -7.66
C ASN A 424 -10.21 -36.28 -9.16
N GLY A 425 -8.96 -35.89 -9.50
CA GLY A 425 -8.48 -35.72 -10.88
C GLY A 425 -8.73 -34.33 -11.48
N VAL A 426 -9.41 -33.44 -10.79
CA VAL A 426 -9.61 -32.02 -11.16
C VAL A 426 -8.45 -31.19 -10.62
N LYS A 427 -7.83 -30.35 -11.46
CA LYS A 427 -6.80 -29.38 -11.01
C LYS A 427 -7.43 -28.35 -10.09
N ILE A 428 -6.73 -27.99 -9.03
CA ILE A 428 -7.20 -27.04 -8.02
C ILE A 428 -6.30 -25.83 -7.98
N THR A 429 -6.86 -24.68 -8.28
CA THR A 429 -6.19 -23.36 -8.22
C THR A 429 -6.89 -22.42 -7.23
N ALA A 430 -8.16 -22.69 -6.88
CA ALA A 430 -8.99 -21.89 -5.99
C ALA A 430 -9.90 -22.77 -5.11
N LEU A 431 -10.39 -22.20 -3.99
CA LEU A 431 -11.27 -22.92 -3.06
C LEU A 431 -12.64 -23.31 -3.63
N PRO A 432 -13.29 -22.52 -4.51
CA PRO A 432 -14.54 -22.97 -5.15
C PRO A 432 -14.37 -24.26 -5.97
N GLU A 433 -13.29 -24.39 -6.73
CA GLU A 433 -12.95 -25.61 -7.48
C GLU A 433 -12.73 -26.81 -6.55
N LEU A 434 -12.03 -26.58 -5.43
CA LEU A 434 -11.84 -27.62 -4.41
C LEU A 434 -13.17 -28.08 -3.82
N LYS A 435 -14.07 -27.16 -3.52
CA LYS A 435 -15.40 -27.48 -2.98
C LYS A 435 -16.19 -28.32 -3.98
N GLU A 436 -16.25 -27.93 -5.23
CA GLU A 436 -16.92 -28.66 -6.30
C GLU A 436 -16.30 -30.05 -6.50
N ALA A 437 -14.97 -30.15 -6.50
CA ALA A 437 -14.28 -31.44 -6.63
C ALA A 437 -14.56 -32.41 -5.48
N LEU A 438 -14.78 -31.91 -4.26
CA LEU A 438 -15.16 -32.71 -3.08
C LEU A 438 -16.63 -33.11 -3.13
N ASP A 439 -17.49 -32.37 -3.81
CA ASP A 439 -18.89 -32.77 -4.04
C ASP A 439 -18.99 -33.94 -5.07
N HIS A 440 -17.91 -34.19 -5.85
CA HIS A 440 -17.86 -35.23 -6.90
C HIS A 440 -16.73 -36.25 -6.65
N PRO A 441 -16.87 -37.17 -5.67
CA PRO A 441 -15.86 -38.16 -5.33
C PRO A 441 -15.54 -39.13 -6.46
N LYS A 442 -14.33 -39.67 -6.49
CA LYS A 442 -13.93 -40.70 -7.44
C LYS A 442 -14.27 -42.10 -6.88
N GLY A 443 -15.48 -42.51 -7.08
CA GLY A 443 -16.01 -43.76 -6.50
C GLY A 443 -16.26 -43.64 -5.00
N ALA A 444 -15.69 -44.55 -4.21
CA ALA A 444 -15.83 -44.55 -2.75
C ALA A 444 -14.89 -43.62 -2.02
N PHE A 445 -14.00 -42.93 -2.73
CA PHE A 445 -12.90 -42.17 -2.12
C PHE A 445 -12.77 -40.79 -2.70
N HIS A 446 -12.30 -39.85 -1.86
CA HIS A 446 -11.65 -38.65 -2.28
C HIS A 446 -10.16 -38.90 -2.42
N VAL A 447 -9.61 -38.49 -3.55
CA VAL A 447 -8.17 -38.60 -3.84
C VAL A 447 -7.62 -37.18 -3.95
N ILE A 448 -6.78 -36.77 -2.99
CA ILE A 448 -6.15 -35.47 -2.93
C ILE A 448 -4.69 -35.64 -3.34
N GLU A 449 -4.26 -34.95 -4.38
CA GLU A 449 -2.90 -35.02 -4.93
C GLU A 449 -2.21 -33.68 -4.71
N PHE A 450 -0.95 -33.74 -4.30
CA PHE A 450 -0.13 -32.56 -4.02
C PHE A 450 0.94 -32.37 -5.10
N LEU A 451 1.46 -31.15 -5.20
CA LEU A 451 2.49 -30.82 -6.19
C LEU A 451 3.72 -31.74 -6.05
N PRO A 452 4.40 -32.05 -7.16
CA PRO A 452 5.67 -32.79 -7.12
C PRO A 452 6.69 -32.14 -6.19
N GLY A 453 7.34 -32.96 -5.36
CA GLY A 453 8.32 -32.51 -4.35
C GLY A 453 7.73 -32.23 -2.97
N GLU A 454 6.42 -32.35 -2.78
CA GLU A 454 5.81 -32.36 -1.46
C GLU A 454 6.13 -33.66 -0.71
N THR A 455 6.11 -33.62 0.62
CA THR A 455 6.44 -34.77 1.48
C THR A 455 5.43 -35.91 1.35
N VAL A 456 4.23 -35.61 0.92
CA VAL A 456 3.16 -36.57 0.63
C VAL A 456 2.66 -36.29 -0.80
N GLN A 457 2.61 -37.31 -1.62
CA GLN A 457 2.13 -37.17 -2.99
C GLN A 457 0.61 -37.28 -3.10
N LYS A 458 -0.01 -38.04 -2.18
CA LYS A 458 -1.43 -38.36 -2.25
C LYS A 458 -2.01 -38.68 -0.89
N MET A 459 -3.21 -38.18 -0.63
CA MET A 459 -4.08 -38.59 0.48
C MET A 459 -5.34 -39.23 -0.08
N VAL A 460 -5.85 -40.24 0.61
CA VAL A 460 -7.09 -40.96 0.24
C VAL A 460 -8.01 -40.98 1.45
N LEU A 461 -9.23 -40.51 1.28
CA LEU A 461 -10.25 -40.39 2.32
C LEU A 461 -11.55 -41.05 1.86
N ASP A 462 -12.29 -41.62 2.82
CA ASP A 462 -13.62 -42.19 2.57
C ASP A 462 -14.64 -41.12 2.21
N ALA A 463 -15.20 -41.15 1.01
CA ALA A 463 -16.13 -40.14 0.54
C ALA A 463 -17.48 -40.14 1.29
N VAL A 464 -17.93 -41.29 1.76
CA VAL A 464 -19.23 -41.42 2.44
C VAL A 464 -19.17 -40.77 3.83
N GLN A 465 -18.03 -40.88 4.50
CA GLN A 465 -17.87 -40.38 5.86
C GLN A 465 -17.46 -38.89 5.92
N LEU A 466 -17.04 -38.25 4.82
CA LEU A 466 -16.50 -36.89 4.80
C LEU A 466 -17.44 -35.90 5.50
N LYS A 467 -18.72 -35.88 5.14
CA LYS A 467 -19.69 -34.93 5.71
C LYS A 467 -19.89 -35.10 7.20
N SER A 468 -19.99 -36.34 7.68
CA SER A 468 -20.15 -36.61 9.11
C SER A 468 -18.88 -36.29 9.91
N ALA A 469 -17.71 -36.57 9.35
CA ALA A 469 -16.42 -36.19 9.93
C ALA A 469 -16.28 -34.65 10.00
N THR A 470 -16.63 -33.94 8.94
CA THR A 470 -16.64 -32.47 8.92
C THR A 470 -17.49 -31.91 10.06
N GLN A 471 -18.71 -32.44 10.25
CA GLN A 471 -19.61 -31.99 11.33
C GLN A 471 -19.04 -32.27 12.73
N ARG A 472 -18.41 -33.45 12.96
CA ARG A 472 -17.77 -33.74 14.24
C ARG A 472 -16.63 -32.76 14.54
N VAL A 473 -15.74 -32.57 13.56
CA VAL A 473 -14.62 -31.64 13.70
C VAL A 473 -15.11 -30.22 13.98
N MET A 474 -16.13 -29.74 13.25
CA MET A 474 -16.73 -28.42 13.52
C MET A 474 -17.21 -28.31 14.97
N PHE A 475 -17.88 -29.33 15.49
CA PHE A 475 -18.39 -29.34 16.84
C PHE A 475 -17.25 -29.38 17.88
N ASP A 476 -16.29 -30.31 17.72
CA ASP A 476 -15.22 -30.54 18.67
C ASP A 476 -14.25 -29.34 18.75
N TYR A 477 -13.95 -28.72 17.62
CA TYR A 477 -13.05 -27.56 17.52
C TYR A 477 -13.79 -26.21 17.54
N ARG A 478 -15.14 -26.20 17.67
CA ARG A 478 -15.99 -25.00 17.72
C ARG A 478 -15.80 -24.08 16.53
N LEU A 479 -15.72 -24.63 15.32
CA LEU A 479 -15.63 -23.82 14.12
C LEU A 479 -17.01 -23.21 13.78
N PRO A 480 -17.06 -21.92 13.41
CA PRO A 480 -18.32 -21.26 13.08
C PRO A 480 -18.90 -21.74 11.75
N THR A 481 -18.06 -22.11 10.79
CA THR A 481 -18.41 -22.65 9.47
C THR A 481 -17.28 -23.54 8.96
N ASP A 482 -17.59 -24.44 8.04
CA ASP A 482 -16.62 -25.29 7.33
C ASP A 482 -16.07 -24.61 6.06
N TYR A 483 -16.71 -23.56 5.60
CA TYR A 483 -16.35 -22.90 4.35
C TYR A 483 -16.58 -21.40 4.45
N PHE A 484 -15.55 -20.63 4.07
CA PHE A 484 -15.65 -19.19 3.87
C PHE A 484 -14.80 -18.81 2.66
N VAL A 485 -15.47 -18.24 1.66
CA VAL A 485 -14.84 -17.57 0.50
C VAL A 485 -15.53 -16.24 0.36
N GLY A 486 -14.75 -15.18 0.31
CA GLY A 486 -15.26 -13.84 0.12
C GLY A 486 -16.01 -13.75 -1.23
N SER A 487 -17.20 -13.16 -1.24
CA SER A 487 -17.84 -12.77 -2.48
C SER A 487 -17.00 -11.64 -3.10
N GLY A 488 -16.50 -11.85 -4.30
CA GLY A 488 -15.75 -10.84 -5.06
C GLY A 488 -16.56 -9.60 -5.47
N ASP A 489 -17.77 -9.42 -4.93
CA ASP A 489 -18.73 -8.36 -5.24
C ASP A 489 -18.88 -7.32 -4.12
N SER A 490 -18.00 -7.29 -3.13
CA SER A 490 -17.94 -6.12 -2.25
C SER A 490 -17.00 -5.08 -2.86
N GLU A 491 -17.47 -4.35 -3.86
CA GLU A 491 -16.97 -3.00 -4.10
C GLU A 491 -17.23 -2.16 -2.83
N PRO A 492 -16.22 -1.38 -2.39
CA PRO A 492 -16.33 -0.54 -1.20
C PRO A 492 -17.35 0.58 -1.34
#